data_8910478a61807c49328a35d1d81cb704
#
_entry.id   8910478a61807c49328a35d1d81cb704
#
_cell.length_a   1.000
_cell.length_b   1.000
_cell.length_c   1.000
_cell.angle_alpha   90.00
_cell.angle_beta   90.00
_cell.angle_gamma   90.00
#
_symmetry.space_group_name_H-M   'P 1'
#
loop_
_entity.id
_entity.type
_entity.pdbx_description
1 polymer ?
#
loop_
_entity_poly.entity_id
_entity_poly.type
_entity_poly.pdbx_seq_one_letter_code
_entity_poly.pdbx_strand_id
1 'polypeptide(L)'
;MEFSSKLIEKAVNEMSQLPGIGKRTALRLVLHLLKQPKEQTGFLSQALVAMREDIKYCESCHNISDSTMCEICANKNRNHQIVCIVEDIRDVMAIENTGQFRGIYHVLGGKISPIDGVGPSQLNISSLVEKVKSGVVNEIIFALSSTMEGDTTNFYIYKQINDCEIIISTIARGISVGDELEYADEVTLGRSILHRVPFEKSFKNN
;
A
#
# COMPACT_ATOMS: atom_id res chain seq x y z
N MET A 1 36.06 -0.71 -9.19
CA MET A 1 35.96 0.28 -10.29
C MET A 1 36.70 1.50 -9.75
N GLU A 2 37.78 1.90 -10.40
CA GLU A 2 38.54 3.08 -10.01
C GLU A 2 37.94 4.31 -10.71
N PHE A 3 37.75 5.39 -9.97
CA PHE A 3 37.21 6.64 -10.48
C PHE A 3 38.30 7.71 -10.51
N SER A 4 38.41 8.43 -11.61
CA SER A 4 39.32 9.57 -11.76
C SER A 4 38.88 10.80 -10.95
N SER A 5 37.62 10.82 -10.48
CA SER A 5 37.03 11.91 -9.72
C SER A 5 36.34 11.40 -8.46
N LYS A 6 36.74 11.91 -7.30
CA LYS A 6 36.08 11.63 -6.01
C LYS A 6 34.63 12.10 -5.95
N LEU A 7 34.27 13.16 -6.69
CA LEU A 7 32.88 13.65 -6.76
C LEU A 7 31.99 12.67 -7.48
N ILE A 8 32.45 12.08 -8.60
CA ILE A 8 31.72 11.04 -9.32
C ILE A 8 31.60 9.79 -8.44
N GLU A 9 32.68 9.37 -7.80
CA GLU A 9 32.69 8.22 -6.91
C GLU A 9 31.65 8.35 -5.80
N LYS A 10 31.62 9.52 -5.12
CA LYS A 10 30.64 9.80 -4.08
C LYS A 10 29.20 9.71 -4.61
N ALA A 11 28.89 10.36 -5.72
CA ALA A 11 27.57 10.33 -6.32
C ALA A 11 27.13 8.92 -6.74
N VAL A 12 28.05 8.12 -7.31
CA VAL A 12 27.79 6.72 -7.69
C VAL A 12 27.53 5.86 -6.46
N ASN A 13 28.29 6.06 -5.39
CA ASN A 13 28.10 5.31 -4.14
C ASN A 13 26.73 5.61 -3.51
N GLU A 14 26.33 6.88 -3.39
CA GLU A 14 25.01 7.26 -2.86
C GLU A 14 23.87 6.68 -3.72
N MET A 15 23.94 6.83 -5.04
CA MET A 15 22.91 6.25 -5.92
C MET A 15 22.87 4.72 -5.87
N SER A 16 23.99 4.06 -5.64
CA SER A 16 24.04 2.59 -5.55
C SER A 16 23.49 2.02 -4.25
N GLN A 17 23.17 2.86 -3.26
CA GLN A 17 22.46 2.44 -2.05
C GLN A 17 20.94 2.27 -2.28
N LEU A 18 20.42 2.82 -3.36
CA LEU A 18 19.00 2.68 -3.68
C LEU A 18 18.69 1.23 -4.12
N PRO A 19 17.58 0.64 -3.64
CA PRO A 19 17.20 -0.72 -3.99
C PRO A 19 17.11 -0.91 -5.51
N GLY A 20 17.69 -2.00 -6.03
CA GLY A 20 17.70 -2.29 -7.47
C GLY A 20 18.72 -1.51 -8.30
N ILE A 21 19.47 -0.58 -7.69
CA ILE A 21 20.49 0.20 -8.39
C ILE A 21 21.89 -0.33 -8.06
N GLY A 22 22.46 -1.12 -9.00
CA GLY A 22 23.85 -1.53 -8.91
C GLY A 22 24.83 -0.42 -9.36
N LYS A 23 26.12 -0.56 -9.01
CA LYS A 23 27.16 0.43 -9.32
C LYS A 23 27.25 0.82 -10.80
N ARG A 24 26.99 -0.12 -11.74
CA ARG A 24 26.98 0.18 -13.19
C ARG A 24 25.83 1.08 -13.58
N THR A 25 24.63 0.82 -13.03
CA THR A 25 23.45 1.66 -13.26
C THR A 25 23.64 3.04 -12.63
N ALA A 26 24.14 3.09 -11.38
CA ALA A 26 24.47 4.33 -10.70
C ALA A 26 25.45 5.21 -11.50
N LEU A 27 26.53 4.63 -12.03
CA LEU A 27 27.46 5.35 -12.88
C LEU A 27 26.79 5.91 -14.13
N ARG A 28 25.95 5.12 -14.81
CA ARG A 28 25.19 5.59 -15.99
C ARG A 28 24.29 6.77 -15.66
N LEU A 29 23.60 6.74 -14.51
CA LEU A 29 22.73 7.83 -14.04
C LEU A 29 23.54 9.08 -13.72
N VAL A 30 24.66 8.97 -12.99
CA VAL A 30 25.55 10.09 -12.66
C VAL A 30 26.12 10.73 -13.93
N LEU A 31 26.57 9.94 -14.89
CA LEU A 31 27.07 10.45 -16.16
C LEU A 31 25.97 11.10 -17.01
N HIS A 32 24.73 10.63 -16.90
CA HIS A 32 23.58 11.28 -17.53
C HIS A 32 23.34 12.66 -16.93
N LEU A 33 23.31 12.78 -15.59
CA LEU A 33 23.12 14.04 -14.88
C LEU A 33 24.23 15.06 -15.21
N LEU A 34 25.47 14.61 -15.38
CA LEU A 34 26.58 15.49 -15.78
C LEU A 34 26.42 16.11 -17.19
N LYS A 35 25.63 15.48 -18.06
CA LYS A 35 25.32 16.00 -19.39
C LYS A 35 24.13 16.94 -19.42
N GLN A 36 23.35 16.98 -18.33
CA GLN A 36 22.20 17.88 -18.20
C GLN A 36 22.64 19.26 -17.69
N PRO A 37 21.81 20.30 -17.91
CA PRO A 37 22.00 21.58 -17.26
C PRO A 37 22.08 21.43 -15.73
N LYS A 38 22.93 22.24 -15.08
CA LYS A 38 23.13 22.18 -13.62
C LYS A 38 21.83 22.35 -12.84
N GLU A 39 20.93 23.15 -13.36
CA GLU A 39 19.62 23.46 -12.78
C GLU A 39 18.77 22.19 -12.65
N GLN A 40 18.83 21.26 -13.60
CA GLN A 40 18.06 20.00 -13.53
C GLN A 40 18.52 19.10 -12.38
N THR A 41 19.83 19.02 -12.15
CA THR A 41 20.35 18.29 -10.99
C THR A 41 19.92 18.97 -9.68
N GLY A 42 19.90 20.31 -9.68
CA GLY A 42 19.39 21.12 -8.55
C GLY A 42 17.91 20.81 -8.25
N PHE A 43 17.05 20.83 -9.26
CA PHE A 43 15.62 20.50 -9.10
C PHE A 43 15.40 19.08 -8.59
N LEU A 44 16.13 18.10 -9.12
CA LEU A 44 16.05 16.73 -8.65
C LEU A 44 16.43 16.61 -7.17
N SER A 45 17.56 17.21 -6.77
CA SER A 45 18.02 17.16 -5.39
C SER A 45 17.04 17.85 -4.43
N GLN A 46 16.54 19.03 -4.81
CA GLN A 46 15.54 19.77 -4.03
C GLN A 46 14.23 18.99 -3.88
N ALA A 47 13.74 18.36 -4.96
CA ALA A 47 12.53 17.55 -4.91
C ALA A 47 12.67 16.36 -3.95
N LEU A 48 13.84 15.69 -3.95
CA LEU A 48 14.10 14.57 -3.02
C LEU A 48 14.17 15.04 -1.57
N VAL A 49 14.81 16.17 -1.33
CA VAL A 49 14.93 16.76 0.02
C VAL A 49 13.55 17.19 0.50
N ALA A 50 12.82 17.99 -0.27
CA ALA A 50 11.48 18.46 0.07
C ALA A 50 10.52 17.28 0.34
N MET A 51 10.51 16.27 -0.53
CA MET A 51 9.73 15.05 -0.29
C MET A 51 10.05 14.44 1.07
N ARG A 52 11.33 14.35 1.46
CA ARG A 52 11.72 13.70 2.72
C ARG A 52 11.41 14.56 3.94
N GLU A 53 11.50 15.89 3.83
CA GLU A 53 11.31 16.83 4.94
C GLU A 53 9.84 17.20 5.14
N ASP A 54 9.07 17.38 4.05
CA ASP A 54 7.72 17.94 4.11
C ASP A 54 6.61 16.87 4.13
N ILE A 55 6.93 15.63 3.70
CA ILE A 55 5.91 14.57 3.67
C ILE A 55 5.40 14.26 5.07
N LYS A 56 4.08 14.12 5.19
CA LYS A 56 3.38 13.78 6.41
C LYS A 56 2.62 12.47 6.26
N TYR A 57 2.15 11.97 7.38
CA TYR A 57 1.18 10.87 7.41
C TYR A 57 -0.16 11.43 7.87
N CYS A 58 -1.22 11.07 7.15
CA CYS A 58 -2.58 11.48 7.49
C CYS A 58 -2.95 10.99 8.90
N GLU A 59 -3.36 11.91 9.78
CA GLU A 59 -3.74 11.57 11.15
C GLU A 59 -4.94 10.61 11.22
N SER A 60 -5.80 10.61 10.20
CA SER A 60 -6.98 9.74 10.17
C SER A 60 -6.71 8.35 9.60
N CYS A 61 -5.91 8.22 8.53
CA CYS A 61 -5.78 6.95 7.80
C CYS A 61 -4.35 6.45 7.64
N HIS A 62 -3.36 7.21 8.12
CA HIS A 62 -1.92 6.93 8.01
C HIS A 62 -1.38 6.84 6.58
N ASN A 63 -2.16 7.27 5.58
CA ASN A 63 -1.67 7.42 4.21
C ASN A 63 -0.69 8.58 4.12
N ILE A 64 0.22 8.54 3.14
CA ILE A 64 1.13 9.65 2.84
C ILE A 64 0.32 10.88 2.39
N SER A 65 0.71 12.06 2.85
CA SER A 65 0.00 13.32 2.60
C SER A 65 0.95 14.50 2.68
N ASP A 66 0.63 15.58 1.98
CA ASP A 66 1.32 16.87 2.11
C ASP A 66 0.76 17.72 3.27
N SER A 67 -0.35 17.27 3.86
CA SER A 67 -1.03 17.94 4.98
C SER A 67 -1.40 16.96 6.08
N THR A 68 -1.90 17.46 7.22
CA THR A 68 -2.35 16.64 8.37
C THR A 68 -3.49 15.68 8.01
N MET A 69 -4.32 16.04 7.03
CA MET A 69 -5.42 15.23 6.49
C MET A 69 -5.21 15.04 5.00
N CYS A 70 -5.13 13.78 4.52
CA CYS A 70 -4.97 13.52 3.08
C CYS A 70 -6.24 13.87 2.29
N GLU A 71 -6.08 14.05 0.98
CA GLU A 71 -7.18 14.42 0.08
C GLU A 71 -8.36 13.44 0.13
N ILE A 72 -8.09 12.15 0.31
CA ILE A 72 -9.13 11.13 0.42
C ILE A 72 -9.97 11.33 1.69
N CYS A 73 -9.31 11.51 2.83
CA CYS A 73 -9.99 11.73 4.10
C CYS A 73 -10.65 13.11 4.21
N ALA A 74 -10.14 14.12 3.52
CA ALA A 74 -10.73 15.46 3.48
C ALA A 74 -11.94 15.55 2.53
N ASN A 75 -12.10 14.60 1.62
CA ASN A 75 -13.15 14.62 0.60
C ASN A 75 -14.51 14.23 1.18
N LYS A 76 -15.42 15.19 1.26
CA LYS A 76 -16.79 15.01 1.78
C LYS A 76 -17.68 14.11 0.92
N ASN A 77 -17.30 13.85 -0.33
CA ASN A 77 -18.05 12.96 -1.23
C ASN A 77 -17.69 11.48 -1.01
N ARG A 78 -16.74 11.17 -0.14
CA ARG A 78 -16.38 9.81 0.26
C ARG A 78 -17.28 9.31 1.39
N ASN A 79 -17.57 8.03 1.38
CA ASN A 79 -18.28 7.39 2.49
C ASN A 79 -17.30 7.07 3.62
N HIS A 80 -17.28 7.90 4.65
CA HIS A 80 -16.39 7.75 5.80
C HIS A 80 -16.78 6.58 6.73
N GLN A 81 -17.94 5.96 6.50
CA GLN A 81 -18.39 4.79 7.28
C GLN A 81 -17.84 3.47 6.72
N ILE A 82 -17.24 3.48 5.53
CA ILE A 82 -16.63 2.31 4.90
C ILE A 82 -15.12 2.50 4.88
N VAL A 83 -14.38 1.61 5.55
CA VAL A 83 -12.92 1.67 5.70
C VAL A 83 -12.28 0.45 5.03
N CYS A 84 -11.45 0.69 4.02
CA CYS A 84 -10.63 -0.34 3.40
C CYS A 84 -9.26 -0.39 4.10
N ILE A 85 -8.93 -1.54 4.67
CA ILE A 85 -7.66 -1.77 5.35
C ILE A 85 -6.65 -2.30 4.34
N VAL A 86 -5.53 -1.61 4.23
CA VAL A 86 -4.45 -1.91 3.29
C VAL A 86 -3.09 -1.98 3.98
N GLU A 87 -2.12 -2.64 3.34
CA GLU A 87 -0.78 -2.79 3.87
C GLU A 87 0.00 -1.47 3.77
N ASP A 88 0.03 -0.85 2.57
CA ASP A 88 0.77 0.39 2.34
C ASP A 88 0.10 1.29 1.27
N ILE A 89 0.79 2.41 0.93
CA ILE A 89 0.30 3.39 -0.04
C ILE A 89 0.13 2.81 -1.45
N ARG A 90 0.90 1.80 -1.85
CA ARG A 90 0.81 1.17 -3.18
C ARG A 90 -0.55 0.53 -3.37
N ASP A 91 -1.08 -0.08 -2.30
CA ASP A 91 -2.42 -0.68 -2.30
C ASP A 91 -3.51 0.40 -2.43
N VAL A 92 -3.35 1.53 -1.71
CA VAL A 92 -4.25 2.68 -1.86
C VAL A 92 -4.28 3.14 -3.32
N MET A 93 -3.11 3.34 -3.93
CA MET A 93 -2.99 3.77 -5.33
C MET A 93 -3.62 2.75 -6.28
N ALA A 94 -3.39 1.45 -6.06
CA ALA A 94 -3.94 0.39 -6.90
C ALA A 94 -5.47 0.37 -6.86
N ILE A 95 -6.07 0.50 -5.66
CA ILE A 95 -7.53 0.52 -5.50
C ILE A 95 -8.13 1.82 -6.06
N GLU A 96 -7.52 2.98 -5.80
CA GLU A 96 -7.96 4.27 -6.34
C GLU A 96 -7.97 4.30 -7.87
N ASN A 97 -6.96 3.71 -8.51
CA ASN A 97 -6.87 3.61 -9.97
C ASN A 97 -8.03 2.84 -10.61
N THR A 98 -8.73 1.99 -9.84
CA THR A 98 -9.92 1.30 -10.34
C THR A 98 -11.12 2.25 -10.49
N GLY A 99 -11.16 3.35 -9.74
CA GLY A 99 -12.28 4.29 -9.68
C GLY A 99 -13.56 3.72 -9.05
N GLN A 100 -13.54 2.48 -8.53
CA GLN A 100 -14.73 1.78 -8.02
C GLN A 100 -14.99 2.01 -6.54
N PHE A 101 -13.93 2.26 -5.75
CA PHE A 101 -14.06 2.42 -4.31
C PHE A 101 -14.38 3.88 -3.92
N ARG A 102 -15.36 4.07 -3.05
CA ARG A 102 -15.83 5.39 -2.60
C ARG A 102 -15.74 5.58 -1.08
N GLY A 103 -15.16 4.63 -0.37
CA GLY A 103 -14.87 4.74 1.06
C GLY A 103 -13.57 5.48 1.34
N ILE A 104 -13.09 5.34 2.56
CA ILE A 104 -11.77 5.80 3.02
C ILE A 104 -10.86 4.61 3.28
N TYR A 105 -9.59 4.87 3.52
CA TYR A 105 -8.60 3.83 3.80
C TYR A 105 -8.13 3.87 5.25
N HIS A 106 -7.47 2.78 5.63
CA HIS A 106 -6.60 2.73 6.80
C HIS A 106 -5.33 1.96 6.45
N VAL A 107 -4.20 2.66 6.45
CA VAL A 107 -2.90 2.10 6.06
C VAL A 107 -2.22 1.56 7.32
N LEU A 108 -1.99 0.24 7.35
CA LEU A 108 -1.38 -0.42 8.50
C LEU A 108 0.12 -0.11 8.63
N GLY A 109 0.80 0.17 7.52
CA GLY A 109 2.26 0.34 7.46
C GLY A 109 3.03 -0.98 7.35
N GLY A 110 2.34 -2.09 7.10
CA GLY A 110 2.89 -3.43 6.94
C GLY A 110 1.91 -4.51 7.36
N LYS A 111 2.44 -5.70 7.63
CA LYS A 111 1.70 -6.86 8.14
C LYS A 111 2.48 -7.54 9.26
N ILE A 112 1.79 -8.27 10.12
CA ILE A 112 2.40 -9.04 11.20
C ILE A 112 3.27 -10.12 10.56
N SER A 113 4.57 -10.04 10.79
CA SER A 113 5.57 -10.99 10.30
C SER A 113 6.59 -11.31 11.41
N PRO A 114 6.42 -12.42 12.13
CA PRO A 114 7.36 -12.81 13.17
C PRO A 114 8.78 -13.05 12.62
N ILE A 115 8.89 -13.49 11.37
CA ILE A 115 10.17 -13.74 10.71
C ILE A 115 10.94 -12.44 10.50
N ASP A 116 10.23 -11.37 10.11
CA ASP A 116 10.80 -10.03 9.90
C ASP A 116 10.84 -9.21 11.20
N GLY A 117 10.42 -9.78 12.32
CA GLY A 117 10.35 -9.10 13.61
C GLY A 117 9.25 -8.05 13.71
N VAL A 118 8.25 -8.06 12.83
CA VAL A 118 7.14 -7.09 12.82
C VAL A 118 5.99 -7.62 13.68
N GLY A 119 5.78 -6.98 14.82
CA GLY A 119 4.66 -7.26 15.73
C GLY A 119 3.49 -6.28 15.56
N PRO A 120 2.33 -6.58 16.17
CA PRO A 120 1.14 -5.73 16.08
C PRO A 120 1.34 -4.28 16.55
N SER A 121 2.23 -4.07 17.53
CA SER A 121 2.53 -2.74 18.08
C SER A 121 3.31 -1.82 17.14
N GLN A 122 3.90 -2.37 16.08
CA GLN A 122 4.63 -1.63 15.07
C GLN A 122 3.73 -1.20 13.91
N LEU A 123 2.48 -1.65 13.90
CA LEU A 123 1.47 -1.37 12.89
C LEU A 123 0.39 -0.42 13.43
N ASN A 124 -0.26 0.31 12.54
CA ASN A 124 -1.34 1.24 12.90
C ASN A 124 -2.66 0.54 13.28
N ILE A 125 -2.58 -0.58 14.00
CA ILE A 125 -3.76 -1.39 14.37
C ILE A 125 -4.55 -0.73 15.51
N SER A 126 -3.88 -0.14 16.50
CA SER A 126 -4.55 0.48 17.66
C SER A 126 -5.49 1.61 17.23
N SER A 127 -5.03 2.50 16.36
CA SER A 127 -5.83 3.62 15.84
C SER A 127 -7.02 3.14 14.98
N LEU A 128 -6.87 2.01 14.26
CA LEU A 128 -7.99 1.37 13.57
C LEU A 128 -9.06 0.88 14.56
N VAL A 129 -8.64 0.15 15.61
CA VAL A 129 -9.54 -0.39 16.62
C VAL A 129 -10.28 0.74 17.35
N GLU A 130 -9.60 1.83 17.69
CA GLU A 130 -10.20 3.02 18.28
C GLU A 130 -11.25 3.65 17.34
N LYS A 131 -10.92 3.78 16.06
CA LYS A 131 -11.83 4.29 15.03
C LYS A 131 -13.09 3.43 14.91
N VAL A 132 -12.97 2.10 14.93
CA VAL A 132 -14.11 1.19 14.91
C VAL A 132 -14.96 1.32 16.17
N LYS A 133 -14.34 1.32 17.33
CA LYS A 133 -15.02 1.43 18.63
C LYS A 133 -15.71 2.77 18.86
N SER A 134 -15.32 3.81 18.12
CA SER A 134 -16.01 5.11 18.17
C SER A 134 -17.43 5.08 17.55
N GLY A 135 -17.82 4.00 16.88
CA GLY A 135 -19.14 3.83 16.27
C GLY A 135 -19.37 4.60 14.96
N VAL A 136 -18.30 5.20 14.40
CA VAL A 136 -18.39 5.94 13.12
C VAL A 136 -18.32 5.00 11.92
N VAL A 137 -17.67 3.84 12.07
CA VAL A 137 -17.44 2.85 11.01
C VAL A 137 -18.57 1.84 10.99
N ASN A 138 -19.18 1.61 9.82
CA ASN A 138 -20.22 0.61 9.60
C ASN A 138 -19.68 -0.62 8.86
N GLU A 139 -18.63 -0.45 8.06
CA GLU A 139 -18.03 -1.55 7.32
C GLU A 139 -16.52 -1.44 7.29
N ILE A 140 -15.85 -2.58 7.46
CA ILE A 140 -14.43 -2.78 7.19
C ILE A 140 -14.26 -3.76 6.05
N ILE A 141 -13.38 -3.42 5.12
CA ILE A 141 -12.97 -4.28 4.01
C ILE A 141 -11.50 -4.63 4.20
N PHE A 142 -11.19 -5.91 4.43
CA PHE A 142 -9.80 -6.37 4.43
C PHE A 142 -9.26 -6.49 3.01
N ALA A 143 -8.23 -5.72 2.69
CA ALA A 143 -7.56 -5.71 1.39
C ALA A 143 -6.05 -5.98 1.53
N LEU A 144 -5.65 -6.80 2.50
CA LEU A 144 -4.27 -7.25 2.65
C LEU A 144 -3.94 -8.37 1.68
N SER A 145 -2.64 -8.55 1.42
CA SER A 145 -2.14 -9.62 0.56
C SER A 145 -2.63 -11.01 1.01
N SER A 146 -2.93 -11.89 0.04
CA SER A 146 -3.38 -13.28 0.29
C SER A 146 -2.24 -14.20 0.70
N THR A 147 -1.40 -13.76 1.64
CA THR A 147 -0.31 -14.52 2.23
C THR A 147 -0.66 -14.95 3.65
N MET A 148 0.13 -15.85 4.23
CA MET A 148 -0.06 -16.30 5.62
C MET A 148 0.02 -15.12 6.60
N GLU A 149 0.93 -14.19 6.38
CA GLU A 149 1.10 -12.98 7.18
C GLU A 149 -0.11 -12.05 7.05
N GLY A 150 -0.63 -11.87 5.81
CA GLY A 150 -1.84 -11.08 5.57
C GLY A 150 -3.06 -11.69 6.25
N ASP A 151 -3.27 -13.00 6.14
CA ASP A 151 -4.37 -13.71 6.79
C ASP A 151 -4.22 -13.68 8.33
N THR A 152 -2.99 -13.80 8.85
CA THR A 152 -2.70 -13.67 10.30
C THR A 152 -3.03 -12.27 10.79
N THR A 153 -2.65 -11.23 10.03
CA THR A 153 -2.94 -9.83 10.36
C THR A 153 -4.44 -9.55 10.35
N ASN A 154 -5.16 -10.02 9.33
CA ASN A 154 -6.62 -9.91 9.24
C ASN A 154 -7.29 -10.57 10.46
N PHE A 155 -6.85 -11.78 10.82
CA PHE A 155 -7.40 -12.50 11.95
C PHE A 155 -7.11 -11.82 13.30
N TYR A 156 -5.91 -11.25 13.45
CA TYR A 156 -5.56 -10.47 14.64
C TYR A 156 -6.46 -9.24 14.79
N ILE A 157 -6.65 -8.48 13.71
CA ILE A 157 -7.52 -7.30 13.72
C ILE A 157 -8.97 -7.72 13.98
N TYR A 158 -9.45 -8.76 13.30
CA TYR A 158 -10.80 -9.31 13.51
C TYR A 158 -11.09 -9.60 14.98
N LYS A 159 -10.16 -10.25 15.70
CA LYS A 159 -10.30 -10.52 17.13
C LYS A 159 -10.44 -9.28 18.02
N GLN A 160 -9.92 -8.13 17.58
CA GLN A 160 -9.98 -6.88 18.34
C GLN A 160 -11.31 -6.14 18.16
N ILE A 161 -12.05 -6.45 17.10
CA ILE A 161 -13.26 -5.73 16.67
C ILE A 161 -14.49 -6.60 16.49
N ASN A 162 -14.40 -7.91 16.72
CA ASN A 162 -15.50 -8.85 16.50
C ASN A 162 -16.73 -8.58 17.41
N ASP A 163 -16.54 -7.87 18.52
CA ASP A 163 -17.62 -7.48 19.43
C ASP A 163 -18.32 -6.18 18.99
N CYS A 164 -17.84 -5.53 17.91
CA CYS A 164 -18.45 -4.33 17.37
C CYS A 164 -19.54 -4.68 16.33
N GLU A 165 -20.65 -3.96 16.34
CA GLU A 165 -21.75 -4.15 15.39
C GLU A 165 -21.42 -3.51 14.02
N ILE A 166 -20.46 -4.11 13.29
CA ILE A 166 -20.01 -3.65 11.98
C ILE A 166 -20.00 -4.81 10.98
N ILE A 167 -20.11 -4.48 9.70
CA ILE A 167 -19.89 -5.44 8.62
C ILE A 167 -18.38 -5.61 8.41
N ILE A 168 -17.92 -6.86 8.38
CA ILE A 168 -16.52 -7.17 8.09
C ILE A 168 -16.50 -8.02 6.83
N SER A 169 -15.87 -7.48 5.79
CA SER A 169 -15.74 -8.12 4.47
C SER A 169 -14.27 -8.22 4.05
N THR A 170 -13.99 -8.96 3.01
CA THR A 170 -12.67 -9.05 2.38
C THR A 170 -12.81 -8.89 0.89
N ILE A 171 -11.79 -8.36 0.22
CA ILE A 171 -11.78 -8.30 -1.25
C ILE A 171 -11.90 -9.72 -1.82
N ALA A 172 -12.63 -9.84 -2.92
CA ALA A 172 -12.79 -11.13 -3.60
C ALA A 172 -11.42 -11.67 -4.04
N ARG A 173 -11.22 -12.96 -3.83
CA ARG A 173 -10.03 -13.70 -4.25
C ARG A 173 -10.46 -14.68 -5.32
N GLY A 174 -9.78 -14.68 -6.45
CA GLY A 174 -10.17 -15.54 -7.57
C GLY A 174 -9.19 -15.47 -8.74
N ILE A 175 -9.60 -16.05 -9.84
CA ILE A 175 -8.85 -16.08 -11.09
C ILE A 175 -8.92 -14.71 -11.74
N SER A 176 -7.79 -14.22 -12.26
CA SER A 176 -7.71 -12.92 -12.92
C SER A 176 -8.55 -12.90 -14.20
N VAL A 177 -9.13 -11.75 -14.51
CA VAL A 177 -9.91 -11.58 -15.74
C VAL A 177 -8.99 -11.70 -16.96
N GLY A 178 -9.31 -12.61 -17.86
CA GLY A 178 -8.53 -12.88 -19.07
C GLY A 178 -7.50 -13.99 -18.93
N ASP A 179 -7.28 -14.53 -17.74
CA ASP A 179 -6.39 -15.67 -17.54
C ASP A 179 -7.09 -16.99 -17.91
N GLU A 180 -6.32 -17.93 -18.45
CA GLU A 180 -6.77 -19.30 -18.70
C GLU A 180 -6.59 -20.15 -17.43
N LEU A 181 -7.51 -21.08 -17.18
CA LEU A 181 -7.52 -21.89 -15.95
C LEU A 181 -6.24 -22.72 -15.77
N GLU A 182 -5.60 -23.11 -16.88
CA GLU A 182 -4.37 -23.93 -16.87
C GLU A 182 -3.14 -23.17 -16.30
N TYR A 183 -3.19 -21.82 -16.31
CA TYR A 183 -2.10 -21.00 -15.76
C TYR A 183 -2.36 -20.54 -14.31
N ALA A 184 -3.56 -20.80 -13.79
CA ALA A 184 -3.87 -20.51 -12.40
C ALA A 184 -3.17 -21.51 -11.47
N ASP A 185 -2.59 -21.02 -10.37
CA ASP A 185 -2.04 -21.92 -9.36
C ASP A 185 -3.16 -22.74 -8.67
N GLU A 186 -2.80 -23.94 -8.20
CA GLU A 186 -3.75 -24.89 -7.61
C GLU A 186 -4.50 -24.34 -6.41
N VAL A 187 -3.84 -23.50 -5.59
CA VAL A 187 -4.45 -22.91 -4.38
C VAL A 187 -5.51 -21.88 -4.76
N THR A 188 -5.19 -21.00 -5.71
CA THR A 188 -6.11 -19.98 -6.23
C THR A 188 -7.30 -20.64 -6.90
N LEU A 189 -7.06 -21.65 -7.75
CA LEU A 189 -8.14 -22.39 -8.43
C LEU A 189 -9.04 -23.11 -7.42
N GLY A 190 -8.47 -23.81 -6.45
CA GLY A 190 -9.21 -24.50 -5.40
C GLY A 190 -10.06 -23.54 -4.56
N ARG A 191 -9.51 -22.40 -4.14
CA ARG A 191 -10.25 -21.35 -3.41
C ARG A 191 -11.38 -20.75 -4.25
N SER A 192 -11.15 -20.52 -5.54
CA SER A 192 -12.17 -19.97 -6.45
C SER A 192 -13.37 -20.92 -6.60
N ILE A 193 -13.14 -22.24 -6.64
CA ILE A 193 -14.19 -23.24 -6.65
C ILE A 193 -14.98 -23.28 -5.35
N LEU A 194 -14.28 -23.22 -4.20
CA LEU A 194 -14.91 -23.23 -2.88
C LEU A 194 -15.77 -21.97 -2.64
N HIS A 195 -15.29 -20.81 -3.07
CA HIS A 195 -15.96 -19.51 -2.88
C HIS A 195 -16.76 -19.05 -4.12
N ARG A 196 -17.11 -19.98 -5.02
CA ARG A 196 -17.88 -19.68 -6.22
C ARG A 196 -19.20 -18.96 -5.90
N VAL A 197 -19.53 -17.97 -6.69
CA VAL A 197 -20.79 -17.22 -6.56
C VAL A 197 -21.82 -17.77 -7.57
N PRO A 198 -23.14 -17.70 -7.27
CA PRO A 198 -24.18 -18.01 -8.25
C PRO A 198 -24.03 -17.14 -9.50
N PHE A 199 -24.15 -17.76 -10.69
CA PHE A 199 -23.96 -17.08 -11.97
C PHE A 199 -24.84 -15.82 -12.14
N GLU A 200 -26.07 -15.86 -11.65
CA GLU A 200 -27.00 -14.73 -11.70
C GLU A 200 -26.50 -13.50 -10.93
N LYS A 201 -25.69 -13.71 -9.87
CA LYS A 201 -25.12 -12.60 -9.08
C LYS A 201 -23.93 -11.92 -9.78
N SER A 202 -23.25 -12.63 -10.70
CA SER A 202 -22.12 -12.08 -11.44
C SER A 202 -22.51 -11.01 -12.47
N PHE A 203 -23.78 -10.95 -12.88
CA PHE A 203 -24.31 -9.96 -13.83
C PHE A 203 -25.03 -8.76 -13.18
N LYS A 204 -25.39 -8.85 -11.89
CA LYS A 204 -26.13 -7.77 -11.20
C LYS A 204 -25.26 -6.66 -10.65
N ASN A 205 -23.94 -6.79 -10.73
CA ASN A 205 -22.98 -5.83 -10.19
C ASN A 205 -22.20 -5.05 -11.29
N ASN A 206 -22.71 -5.02 -12.52
CA ASN A 206 -22.20 -4.17 -13.60
C ASN A 206 -23.09 -2.95 -13.79
#